data_78aef9904441f44466214577b19ec3e7
#
_entry.id   78aef9904441f44466214577b19ec3e7
#
_cell.length_a   1.000
_cell.length_b   1.000
_cell.length_c   1.000
_cell.angle_alpha   90.00
_cell.angle_beta   90.00
_cell.angle_gamma   90.00
#
_symmetry.space_group_name_H-M   'P 1'
#
loop_
_entity.id
_entity.type
_entity.pdbx_description
1 polymer ?
#
loop_
_entity_poly.entity_id
_entity_poly.type
_entity_poly.pdbx_seq_one_letter_code
_entity_poly.pdbx_strand_id
1 'polypeptide(L)'
;VQMAGMILENKFARYRADARADAQIEEVLSAREDLTDTRILVLSEFVPCQKRLKETDIAFVIFPSNRGGYCIQPQKKPDSMNYKCSFPKQWLGLEKEELQKATGLASAGFCHRGGFLMTVGDEADAIRACKISLEEYEQKPVIVCLWDAGETQETKNCEREETEHMLRQIPDMTDAQICHMTLPHLPDLEEQGMYAEVAMEKEDWKKYMKEFVKQILECKPEAVYVTADLFAAYPVVHALRKKHMPVLMRAKKEGKTRIVRLPSGS
;
A
#
# COMPACT_ATOMS: atom_id res chain seq x y z
N VAL A 1 -9.25 -39.40 22.00
CA VAL A 1 -10.59 -39.01 21.47
C VAL A 1 -11.03 -37.65 22.02
N GLN A 2 -10.93 -37.41 23.35
CA GLN A 2 -11.35 -36.12 23.97
C GLN A 2 -10.58 -34.90 23.43
N MET A 3 -9.26 -34.99 23.26
CA MET A 3 -8.43 -33.88 22.77
C MET A 3 -8.78 -33.50 21.32
N ALA A 4 -9.07 -34.48 20.46
CA ALA A 4 -9.49 -34.22 19.09
C ALA A 4 -10.87 -33.54 19.03
N GLY A 5 -11.80 -33.91 19.93
CA GLY A 5 -13.10 -33.25 20.08
C GLY A 5 -12.96 -31.78 20.47
N MET A 6 -12.14 -31.47 21.48
CA MET A 6 -11.88 -30.08 21.91
C MET A 6 -11.24 -29.23 20.81
N ILE A 7 -10.32 -29.80 20.03
CA ILE A 7 -9.69 -29.08 18.89
C ILE A 7 -10.72 -28.78 17.82
N LEU A 8 -11.60 -29.72 17.51
CA LEU A 8 -12.67 -29.53 16.52
C LEU A 8 -13.70 -28.49 16.99
N GLU A 9 -14.13 -28.56 18.25
CA GLU A 9 -15.05 -27.58 18.84
C GLU A 9 -14.47 -26.18 18.83
N ASN A 10 -13.19 -26.01 19.19
CA ASN A 10 -12.50 -24.72 19.12
C ASN A 10 -12.39 -24.20 17.68
N LYS A 11 -12.11 -25.07 16.70
CA LYS A 11 -12.11 -24.68 15.29
C LYS A 11 -13.50 -24.25 14.83
N PHE A 12 -14.55 -25.00 15.14
CA PHE A 12 -15.92 -24.63 14.79
C PHE A 12 -16.38 -23.34 15.46
N ALA A 13 -16.02 -23.12 16.73
CA ALA A 13 -16.31 -21.87 17.44
C ALA A 13 -15.62 -20.68 16.73
N ARG A 14 -14.35 -20.85 16.32
CA ARG A 14 -13.63 -19.85 15.55
C ARG A 14 -14.25 -19.55 14.19
N TYR A 15 -14.62 -20.58 13.42
CA TYR A 15 -15.31 -20.41 12.14
C TYR A 15 -16.65 -19.66 12.27
N ARG A 16 -17.42 -19.96 13.33
CA ARG A 16 -18.69 -19.26 13.59
C ARG A 16 -18.45 -17.80 13.99
N ALA A 17 -17.39 -17.52 14.77
CA ALA A 17 -17.01 -16.16 15.14
C ALA A 17 -16.56 -15.36 13.89
N ASP A 18 -15.72 -15.95 13.03
CA ASP A 18 -15.28 -15.33 11.79
C ASP A 18 -16.48 -15.04 10.85
N ALA A 19 -17.41 -15.99 10.67
CA ALA A 19 -18.60 -15.79 9.85
C ALA A 19 -19.54 -14.70 10.38
N ARG A 20 -19.69 -14.57 11.72
CA ARG A 20 -20.46 -13.47 12.33
C ARG A 20 -19.76 -12.13 12.11
N ALA A 21 -18.44 -12.09 12.29
CA ALA A 21 -17.63 -10.91 12.02
C ALA A 21 -17.76 -10.44 10.56
N ASP A 22 -17.67 -11.38 9.61
CA ASP A 22 -17.85 -11.09 8.18
C ASP A 22 -19.25 -10.53 7.87
N ALA A 23 -20.31 -11.08 8.47
CA ALA A 23 -21.68 -10.58 8.30
C ALA A 23 -21.88 -9.17 8.87
N GLN A 24 -21.34 -8.87 10.06
CA GLN A 24 -21.39 -7.55 10.65
C GLN A 24 -20.64 -6.51 9.80
N ILE A 25 -19.48 -6.88 9.26
CA ILE A 25 -18.72 -5.98 8.38
C ILE A 25 -19.49 -5.71 7.09
N GLU A 26 -20.09 -6.73 6.49
CA GLU A 26 -20.88 -6.59 5.26
C GLU A 26 -22.10 -5.69 5.48
N GLU A 27 -22.78 -5.84 6.61
CA GLU A 27 -23.89 -4.97 7.00
C GLU A 27 -23.45 -3.51 7.10
N VAL A 28 -22.35 -3.24 7.82
CA VAL A 28 -21.81 -1.88 7.95
C VAL A 28 -21.32 -1.33 6.61
N LEU A 29 -20.71 -2.16 5.76
CA LEU A 29 -20.27 -1.75 4.42
C LEU A 29 -21.45 -1.42 3.50
N SER A 30 -22.55 -2.16 3.60
CA SER A 30 -23.75 -1.95 2.79
C SER A 30 -24.54 -0.72 3.22
N ALA A 31 -24.48 -0.37 4.52
CA ALA A 31 -25.17 0.79 5.09
C ALA A 31 -24.45 2.13 4.87
N ARG A 32 -23.33 2.13 4.13
CA ARG A 32 -22.39 3.26 4.04
C ARG A 32 -22.74 4.37 3.05
N GLU A 33 -23.97 4.48 2.57
CA GLU A 33 -24.35 5.46 1.55
C GLU A 33 -24.09 6.94 1.93
N ASP A 34 -23.84 7.26 3.23
CA ASP A 34 -23.75 8.64 3.74
C ASP A 34 -22.39 9.07 4.31
N LEU A 35 -21.30 8.28 4.20
CA LEU A 35 -20.03 8.65 4.84
C LEU A 35 -19.13 9.53 3.96
N THR A 36 -18.65 10.64 4.54
CA THR A 36 -17.78 11.65 3.88
C THR A 36 -16.41 11.12 3.45
N ASP A 37 -15.94 9.99 3.98
CA ASP A 37 -14.72 9.29 3.52
C ASP A 37 -14.89 7.77 3.61
N THR A 38 -14.90 7.12 2.46
CA THR A 38 -15.09 5.66 2.32
C THR A 38 -13.91 4.83 2.87
N ARG A 39 -12.78 5.45 3.18
CA ARG A 39 -11.56 4.80 3.68
C ARG A 39 -11.53 4.63 5.20
N ILE A 40 -12.52 5.17 5.93
CA ILE A 40 -12.65 5.06 7.39
C ILE A 40 -13.87 4.19 7.70
N LEU A 41 -13.70 3.13 8.47
CA LEU A 41 -14.77 2.25 8.93
C LEU A 41 -14.97 2.44 10.44
N VAL A 42 -16.18 2.82 10.84
CA VAL A 42 -16.56 2.92 12.26
C VAL A 42 -17.43 1.71 12.61
N LEU A 43 -17.03 0.98 13.63
CA LEU A 43 -17.72 -0.20 14.15
C LEU A 43 -18.30 0.08 15.54
N SER A 44 -19.48 -0.47 15.85
CA SER A 44 -20.12 -0.37 17.17
C SER A 44 -19.42 -1.20 18.25
N GLU A 45 -18.63 -2.21 17.84
CA GLU A 45 -17.82 -3.06 18.72
C GLU A 45 -16.57 -3.55 17.99
N PHE A 46 -15.60 -4.09 18.74
CA PHE A 46 -14.44 -4.72 18.12
C PHE A 46 -14.81 -6.00 17.36
N VAL A 47 -14.52 -6.02 16.06
CA VAL A 47 -14.70 -7.18 15.19
C VAL A 47 -13.38 -7.48 14.48
N PRO A 48 -12.91 -8.74 14.45
CA PRO A 48 -11.74 -9.15 13.68
C PRO A 48 -12.00 -8.97 12.18
N CYS A 49 -11.57 -7.85 11.59
CA CYS A 49 -11.91 -7.44 10.23
C CYS A 49 -10.74 -7.47 9.23
N GLN A 50 -9.51 -7.67 9.70
CA GLN A 50 -8.29 -7.52 8.88
C GLN A 50 -8.31 -8.34 7.60
N LYS A 51 -8.78 -9.61 7.66
CA LYS A 51 -8.83 -10.50 6.50
C LYS A 51 -9.85 -10.01 5.47
N ARG A 52 -11.03 -9.59 5.91
CA ARG A 52 -12.12 -9.12 5.05
C ARG A 52 -11.83 -7.78 4.39
N LEU A 53 -11.14 -6.89 5.12
CA LEU A 53 -10.82 -5.54 4.64
C LEU A 53 -9.57 -5.47 3.78
N LYS A 54 -8.86 -6.59 3.60
CA LYS A 54 -7.59 -6.62 2.88
C LYS A 54 -7.68 -6.04 1.47
N GLU A 55 -8.71 -6.45 0.72
CA GLU A 55 -8.93 -6.06 -0.68
C GLU A 55 -9.85 -4.83 -0.85
N THR A 56 -10.23 -4.17 0.25
CA THR A 56 -11.04 -2.93 0.21
C THR A 56 -10.17 -1.69 0.28
N ASP A 57 -10.72 -0.51 0.01
CA ASP A 57 -10.02 0.78 0.16
C ASP A 57 -9.95 1.27 1.60
N ILE A 58 -10.55 0.56 2.56
CA ILE A 58 -10.56 0.96 3.96
C ILE A 58 -9.13 0.98 4.51
N ALA A 59 -8.70 2.17 4.95
CA ALA A 59 -7.39 2.41 5.53
C ALA A 59 -7.39 2.34 7.05
N PHE A 60 -8.49 2.76 7.69
CA PHE A 60 -8.64 2.78 9.15
C PHE A 60 -9.93 2.14 9.61
N VAL A 61 -9.85 1.44 10.75
CA VAL A 61 -11.02 0.95 11.49
C VAL A 61 -11.04 1.61 12.86
N ILE A 62 -12.20 2.13 13.24
CA ILE A 62 -12.48 2.76 14.54
C ILE A 62 -13.47 1.87 15.28
N PHE A 63 -13.23 1.59 16.56
CA PHE A 63 -14.12 0.82 17.40
C PHE A 63 -14.00 1.25 18.88
N PRO A 64 -15.06 1.08 19.70
CA PRO A 64 -15.02 1.40 21.13
C PRO A 64 -13.97 0.57 21.87
N SER A 65 -13.25 1.22 22.77
CA SER A 65 -12.28 0.57 23.65
C SER A 65 -12.94 0.04 24.92
N ASN A 66 -12.58 -1.16 25.37
CA ASN A 66 -13.01 -1.71 26.66
C ASN A 66 -12.55 -0.87 27.88
N ARG A 67 -11.62 0.06 27.67
CA ARG A 67 -11.10 0.97 28.70
C ARG A 67 -11.71 2.37 28.64
N GLY A 68 -12.73 2.55 27.81
CA GLY A 68 -13.35 3.84 27.47
C GLY A 68 -12.68 4.50 26.26
N GLY A 69 -13.45 5.36 25.60
CA GLY A 69 -13.05 6.00 24.35
C GLY A 69 -13.00 5.04 23.16
N TYR A 70 -12.20 5.36 22.15
CA TYR A 70 -12.13 4.67 20.88
C TYR A 70 -10.71 4.25 20.54
N CYS A 71 -10.59 3.12 19.87
CA CYS A 71 -9.37 2.62 19.25
C CYS A 71 -9.42 2.88 17.74
N ILE A 72 -8.29 3.28 17.18
CA ILE A 72 -8.09 3.46 15.74
C ILE A 72 -7.02 2.46 15.29
N GLN A 73 -7.35 1.61 14.32
CA GLN A 73 -6.45 0.58 13.83
C GLN A 73 -6.24 0.73 12.32
N PRO A 74 -5.01 1.04 11.86
CA PRO A 74 -4.70 1.08 10.43
C PRO A 74 -4.72 -0.32 9.81
N GLN A 75 -5.19 -0.42 8.57
CA GLN A 75 -5.31 -1.66 7.82
C GLN A 75 -4.08 -1.88 6.94
N LYS A 76 -3.65 -3.14 6.82
CA LYS A 76 -2.50 -3.53 6.01
C LYS A 76 -2.86 -3.59 4.52
N LYS A 77 -1.88 -3.32 3.68
CA LYS A 77 -1.96 -3.59 2.23
C LYS A 77 -2.07 -5.10 1.98
N PRO A 78 -2.68 -5.53 0.86
CA PRO A 78 -2.63 -6.93 0.43
C PRO A 78 -1.19 -7.45 0.40
N ASP A 79 -0.98 -8.66 0.91
CA ASP A 79 0.30 -9.40 0.90
C ASP A 79 1.54 -8.59 1.33
N SER A 80 1.34 -7.64 2.24
CA SER A 80 2.38 -6.76 2.76
C SER A 80 2.26 -6.57 4.27
N MET A 81 3.38 -6.31 4.92
CA MET A 81 3.41 -5.86 6.32
C MET A 81 3.12 -4.35 6.46
N ASN A 82 3.16 -3.61 5.36
CA ASN A 82 2.91 -2.17 5.34
C ASN A 82 1.42 -1.84 5.45
N TYR A 83 1.10 -0.70 6.06
CA TYR A 83 -0.26 -0.19 6.15
C TYR A 83 -0.70 0.51 4.85
N LYS A 84 -2.00 0.52 4.57
CA LYS A 84 -2.60 1.30 3.48
C LYS A 84 -2.39 2.79 3.71
N CYS A 85 -2.58 3.23 4.96
CA CYS A 85 -2.22 4.54 5.47
C CYS A 85 -1.62 4.37 6.87
N SER A 86 -0.58 5.11 7.20
CA SER A 86 0.06 5.10 8.52
C SER A 86 -0.29 6.37 9.28
N PHE A 87 -0.27 6.32 10.60
CA PHE A 87 -0.28 7.54 11.40
C PHE A 87 0.95 8.41 11.09
N PRO A 88 0.82 9.74 11.20
CA PRO A 88 1.96 10.67 11.12
C PRO A 88 3.10 10.25 12.04
N LYS A 89 4.33 10.30 11.53
CA LYS A 89 5.50 9.84 12.28
C LYS A 89 5.70 10.59 13.60
N GLN A 90 5.37 11.87 13.63
CA GLN A 90 5.45 12.72 14.81
C GLN A 90 4.48 12.32 15.94
N TRP A 91 3.48 11.45 15.67
CA TRP A 91 2.55 10.95 16.67
C TRP A 91 3.01 9.67 17.36
N LEU A 92 3.92 8.94 16.72
CA LEU A 92 4.33 7.60 17.13
C LEU A 92 5.06 7.62 18.48
N GLY A 93 4.53 6.87 19.44
CA GLY A 93 5.08 6.76 20.78
C GLY A 93 4.70 7.89 21.74
N LEU A 94 3.88 8.84 21.29
CA LEU A 94 3.39 9.92 22.15
C LEU A 94 2.15 9.52 22.94
N GLU A 95 1.96 10.14 24.08
CA GLU A 95 0.85 9.93 25.01
C GLU A 95 0.27 11.25 25.52
N LYS A 96 -1.02 11.23 25.86
CA LYS A 96 -1.73 12.31 26.55
C LYS A 96 -1.40 13.70 25.99
N GLU A 97 -0.92 14.60 26.83
CA GLU A 97 -0.67 16.02 26.50
C GLU A 97 0.27 16.22 25.33
N GLU A 98 1.30 15.36 25.18
CA GLU A 98 2.24 15.46 24.06
C GLU A 98 1.53 15.08 22.76
N LEU A 99 0.73 14.02 22.77
CA LEU A 99 -0.05 13.59 21.63
C LEU A 99 -1.13 14.60 21.26
N GLN A 100 -1.81 15.17 22.26
CA GLN A 100 -2.82 16.23 22.07
C GLN A 100 -2.22 17.47 21.40
N LYS A 101 -1.03 17.90 21.82
CA LYS A 101 -0.30 19.01 21.19
C LYS A 101 0.10 18.68 19.74
N ALA A 102 0.59 17.48 19.50
CA ALA A 102 1.03 17.05 18.16
C ALA A 102 -0.13 16.86 17.18
N THR A 103 -1.28 16.39 17.66
CA THR A 103 -2.45 16.08 16.83
C THR A 103 -3.43 17.25 16.72
N GLY A 104 -3.46 18.14 17.71
CA GLY A 104 -4.54 19.12 17.88
C GLY A 104 -5.88 18.50 18.31
N LEU A 105 -5.89 17.24 18.79
CA LEU A 105 -7.08 16.51 19.24
C LEU A 105 -7.12 16.49 20.76
N ALA A 106 -8.16 17.08 21.34
CA ALA A 106 -8.27 17.25 22.80
C ALA A 106 -8.38 15.93 23.56
N SER A 107 -8.96 14.90 22.94
CA SER A 107 -9.17 13.60 23.54
C SER A 107 -8.10 12.56 23.19
N ALA A 108 -7.02 12.94 22.49
CA ALA A 108 -5.95 12.02 22.11
C ALA A 108 -5.26 11.44 23.36
N GLY A 109 -5.25 10.09 23.44
CA GLY A 109 -4.75 9.37 24.60
C GLY A 109 -3.37 8.76 24.41
N PHE A 110 -3.20 7.96 23.35
CA PHE A 110 -1.98 7.21 23.11
C PHE A 110 -1.85 6.84 21.62
N CYS A 111 -0.64 6.95 21.08
CA CYS A 111 -0.31 6.40 19.75
C CYS A 111 0.86 5.43 19.89
N HIS A 112 0.64 4.17 19.54
CA HIS A 112 1.67 3.13 19.67
C HIS A 112 2.88 3.44 18.78
N ARG A 113 4.09 3.23 19.32
CA ARG A 113 5.35 3.48 18.60
C ARG A 113 5.46 2.73 17.26
N GLY A 114 4.89 1.54 17.16
CA GLY A 114 4.81 0.76 15.92
C GLY A 114 3.66 1.16 14.99
N GLY A 115 2.87 2.18 15.32
CA GLY A 115 1.82 2.72 14.45
C GLY A 115 0.63 1.79 14.19
N PHE A 116 0.44 0.72 14.98
CA PHE A 116 -0.65 -0.23 14.74
C PHE A 116 -1.94 0.08 15.52
N LEU A 117 -1.89 1.03 16.44
CA LEU A 117 -3.01 1.41 17.30
C LEU A 117 -2.86 2.85 17.79
N MET A 118 -3.93 3.60 17.75
CA MET A 118 -4.09 4.88 18.46
C MET A 118 -5.37 4.84 19.29
N THR A 119 -5.40 5.54 20.44
CA THR A 119 -6.59 5.69 21.27
C THR A 119 -6.94 7.16 21.44
N VAL A 120 -8.24 7.43 21.45
CA VAL A 120 -8.83 8.78 21.69
C VAL A 120 -10.04 8.65 22.57
N GLY A 121 -10.49 9.76 23.19
CA GLY A 121 -11.61 9.77 24.12
C GLY A 121 -12.99 9.73 23.45
N ASP A 122 -13.12 10.24 22.22
CA ASP A 122 -14.40 10.33 21.51
C ASP A 122 -14.27 9.95 20.02
N GLU A 123 -15.41 9.66 19.41
CA GLU A 123 -15.50 9.21 18.02
C GLU A 123 -15.15 10.32 17.04
N ALA A 124 -15.51 11.56 17.33
CA ALA A 124 -15.25 12.69 16.46
C ALA A 124 -13.74 12.92 16.29
N ASP A 125 -12.98 12.86 17.40
CA ASP A 125 -11.52 12.94 17.37
C ASP A 125 -10.90 11.69 16.69
N ALA A 126 -11.52 10.50 16.82
CA ALA A 126 -11.07 9.32 16.09
C ALA A 126 -11.18 9.51 14.57
N ILE A 127 -12.30 10.00 14.09
CA ILE A 127 -12.51 10.29 12.67
C ILE A 127 -11.55 11.41 12.20
N ARG A 128 -11.36 12.47 13.01
CA ARG A 128 -10.41 13.55 12.68
C ARG A 128 -8.97 13.04 12.59
N ALA A 129 -8.54 12.18 13.52
CA ALA A 129 -7.21 11.56 13.49
C ALA A 129 -6.98 10.78 12.18
N CYS A 130 -7.97 10.01 11.73
CA CYS A 130 -7.93 9.30 10.47
C CYS A 130 -7.82 10.25 9.28
N LYS A 131 -8.63 11.33 9.23
CA LYS A 131 -8.60 12.32 8.15
C LYS A 131 -7.24 13.01 8.05
N ILE A 132 -6.70 13.50 9.17
CA ILE A 132 -5.36 14.12 9.20
C ILE A 132 -4.30 13.15 8.70
N SER A 133 -4.38 11.87 9.12
CA SER A 133 -3.44 10.83 8.66
C SER A 133 -3.55 10.57 7.16
N LEU A 134 -4.75 10.56 6.60
CA LEU A 134 -5.01 10.38 5.17
C LEU A 134 -4.50 11.58 4.37
N GLU A 135 -4.77 12.81 4.83
CA GLU A 135 -4.30 14.04 4.19
C GLU A 135 -2.76 14.10 4.15
N GLU A 136 -2.10 13.83 5.28
CA GLU A 136 -0.63 13.78 5.32
C GLU A 136 -0.07 12.66 4.43
N TYR A 137 -0.76 11.50 4.39
CA TYR A 137 -0.35 10.39 3.55
C TYR A 137 -0.47 10.73 2.05
N GLU A 138 -1.51 11.45 1.63
CA GLU A 138 -1.71 11.90 0.25
C GLU A 138 -0.70 12.97 -0.19
N GLN A 139 -0.14 13.72 0.75
CA GLN A 139 0.91 14.72 0.48
C GLN A 139 2.32 14.13 0.34
N LYS A 140 2.50 12.83 0.66
CA LYS A 140 3.81 12.17 0.52
C LYS A 140 4.19 12.00 -0.94
N PRO A 141 5.49 12.15 -1.28
CA PRO A 141 5.95 11.84 -2.62
C PRO A 141 5.63 10.39 -3.00
N VAL A 142 5.26 10.17 -4.25
CA VAL A 142 4.93 8.83 -4.76
C VAL A 142 6.07 8.33 -5.64
N ILE A 143 6.50 7.10 -5.44
CA ILE A 143 7.42 6.39 -6.33
C ILE A 143 6.66 5.20 -6.93
N VAL A 144 6.61 5.12 -8.25
CA VAL A 144 6.09 3.93 -8.94
C VAL A 144 7.24 2.99 -9.24
N CYS A 145 7.16 1.74 -8.74
CA CYS A 145 8.13 0.68 -9.03
C CYS A 145 7.58 -0.22 -10.12
N LEU A 146 8.31 -0.34 -11.22
CA LEU A 146 7.97 -1.18 -12.36
C LEU A 146 8.71 -2.51 -12.25
N TRP A 147 7.96 -3.61 -12.18
CA TRP A 147 8.47 -4.98 -12.07
C TRP A 147 8.32 -5.75 -13.36
N ASP A 148 9.18 -6.73 -13.59
CA ASP A 148 9.03 -7.66 -14.70
C ASP A 148 7.84 -8.61 -14.44
N ALA A 149 7.16 -9.02 -15.52
CA ALA A 149 6.04 -9.96 -15.46
C ALA A 149 6.47 -11.38 -15.13
N GLY A 150 7.70 -11.77 -15.48
CA GLY A 150 8.20 -13.15 -15.39
C GLY A 150 8.65 -13.65 -14.02
N GLU A 151 8.68 -12.82 -12.99
CA GLU A 151 9.15 -13.21 -11.65
C GLU A 151 8.09 -13.92 -10.81
N THR A 152 8.52 -14.92 -10.00
CA THR A 152 7.64 -15.61 -9.06
C THR A 152 7.25 -14.70 -7.88
N GLN A 153 6.11 -15.01 -7.22
CA GLN A 153 5.60 -14.18 -6.12
C GLN A 153 6.55 -14.13 -4.91
N GLU A 154 7.27 -15.21 -4.62
CA GLU A 154 8.22 -15.26 -3.50
C GLU A 154 9.48 -14.42 -3.77
N THR A 155 10.03 -14.50 -4.97
CA THR A 155 11.16 -13.68 -5.42
C THR A 155 10.79 -12.20 -5.38
N LYS A 156 9.59 -11.86 -5.86
CA LYS A 156 9.05 -10.49 -5.83
C LYS A 156 8.97 -9.92 -4.42
N ASN A 157 8.58 -10.70 -3.42
CA ASN A 157 8.40 -10.19 -2.06
C ASN A 157 9.74 -9.81 -1.41
N CYS A 158 10.76 -10.67 -1.52
CA CYS A 158 12.08 -10.39 -0.96
C CYS A 158 12.76 -9.19 -1.66
N GLU A 159 12.71 -9.14 -2.98
CA GLU A 159 13.27 -8.03 -3.75
C GLU A 159 12.52 -6.71 -3.54
N ARG A 160 11.21 -6.76 -3.29
CA ARG A 160 10.42 -5.57 -2.95
C ARG A 160 10.89 -4.94 -1.66
N GLU A 161 11.07 -5.72 -0.59
CA GLU A 161 11.53 -5.20 0.70
C GLU A 161 12.93 -4.56 0.58
N GLU A 162 13.85 -5.20 -0.12
CA GLU A 162 15.19 -4.65 -0.37
C GLU A 162 15.12 -3.36 -1.19
N THR A 163 14.31 -3.35 -2.23
CA THR A 163 14.12 -2.19 -3.11
C THR A 163 13.49 -1.01 -2.35
N GLU A 164 12.43 -1.27 -1.58
CA GLU A 164 11.82 -0.25 -0.74
C GLU A 164 12.80 0.32 0.27
N HIS A 165 13.61 -0.53 0.90
CA HIS A 165 14.64 -0.09 1.83
C HIS A 165 15.67 0.84 1.14
N MET A 166 16.12 0.49 -0.07
CA MET A 166 17.04 1.33 -0.83
C MET A 166 16.42 2.66 -1.27
N LEU A 167 15.17 2.65 -1.73
CA LEU A 167 14.47 3.86 -2.15
C LEU A 167 14.28 4.84 -1.00
N ARG A 168 14.01 4.34 0.20
CA ARG A 168 13.88 5.15 1.43
C ARG A 168 15.20 5.76 1.90
N GLN A 169 16.36 5.37 1.34
CA GLN A 169 17.65 5.99 1.63
C GLN A 169 17.92 7.21 0.72
N ILE A 170 17.06 7.46 -0.29
CA ILE A 170 17.19 8.62 -1.16
C ILE A 170 16.72 9.85 -0.36
N PRO A 171 17.54 10.93 -0.26
CA PRO A 171 17.09 12.19 0.30
C PRO A 171 15.78 12.65 -0.37
N ASP A 172 14.88 13.24 0.38
CA ASP A 172 13.54 13.70 -0.03
C ASP A 172 12.53 12.60 -0.39
N MET A 173 12.94 11.31 -0.36
CA MET A 173 12.06 10.16 -0.65
C MET A 173 11.92 9.20 0.54
N THR A 174 12.40 9.56 1.71
CA THR A 174 12.42 8.71 2.92
C THR A 174 11.01 8.24 3.33
N ASP A 175 10.02 9.08 3.11
CA ASP A 175 8.60 8.85 3.43
C ASP A 175 7.72 8.59 2.22
N ALA A 176 8.32 8.38 1.05
CA ALA A 176 7.58 8.15 -0.18
C ALA A 176 6.61 6.96 -0.07
N GLN A 177 5.45 7.14 -0.65
CA GLN A 177 4.54 6.04 -0.96
C GLN A 177 5.11 5.24 -2.13
N ILE A 178 5.21 3.93 -1.97
CA ILE A 178 5.72 3.07 -3.03
C ILE A 178 4.55 2.29 -3.64
N CYS A 179 4.29 2.55 -4.92
CA CYS A 179 3.28 1.87 -5.70
C CYS A 179 3.97 0.86 -6.62
N HIS A 180 3.56 -0.41 -6.56
CA HIS A 180 4.11 -1.47 -7.41
C HIS A 180 3.21 -1.70 -8.62
N MET A 181 3.79 -1.65 -9.80
CA MET A 181 3.12 -1.97 -11.07
C MET A 181 3.96 -3.00 -11.84
N THR A 182 3.29 -3.94 -12.48
CA THR A 182 3.97 -4.93 -13.33
C THR A 182 3.99 -4.41 -14.76
N LEU A 183 5.18 -4.47 -15.40
CA LEU A 183 5.30 -4.15 -16.82
C LEU A 183 4.38 -5.06 -17.63
N PRO A 184 3.79 -4.54 -18.70
CA PRO A 184 3.04 -5.35 -19.62
C PRO A 184 3.89 -6.51 -20.14
N HIS A 185 3.34 -7.72 -20.05
CA HIS A 185 3.99 -8.89 -20.62
C HIS A 185 4.07 -8.75 -22.13
N LEU A 186 5.27 -8.81 -22.69
CA LEU A 186 5.43 -9.05 -24.12
C LEU A 186 4.94 -10.48 -24.37
N PRO A 187 4.04 -10.72 -25.36
CA PRO A 187 3.62 -12.09 -25.69
C PRO A 187 4.84 -12.98 -25.86
N ASP A 188 4.81 -14.15 -25.24
CA ASP A 188 5.94 -15.06 -25.06
C ASP A 188 6.75 -15.24 -26.36
N LEU A 189 7.95 -14.68 -26.37
CA LEU A 189 8.95 -14.95 -27.38
C LEU A 189 9.56 -16.34 -27.16
N GLU A 190 9.29 -17.01 -26.05
CA GLU A 190 9.89 -18.29 -25.68
C GLU A 190 9.33 -19.49 -26.44
N GLU A 191 8.07 -19.45 -26.90
CA GLU A 191 7.47 -20.60 -27.60
C GLU A 191 7.81 -20.66 -29.11
N GLN A 192 8.34 -19.60 -29.72
CA GLN A 192 8.51 -19.55 -31.18
C GLN A 192 9.98 -19.41 -31.68
N GLY A 193 10.96 -19.49 -30.80
CA GLY A 193 12.37 -19.34 -31.14
C GLY A 193 12.82 -17.91 -31.43
N MET A 194 14.13 -17.72 -31.66
CA MET A 194 14.86 -16.44 -31.68
C MET A 194 14.38 -15.39 -32.71
N TYR A 195 13.33 -15.68 -33.51
CA TYR A 195 12.79 -14.82 -34.57
C TYR A 195 11.26 -14.77 -34.58
N ALA A 196 10.60 -14.90 -33.46
CA ALA A 196 9.16 -14.69 -33.41
C ALA A 196 8.84 -13.24 -33.80
N GLU A 197 8.16 -13.02 -34.90
CA GLU A 197 7.49 -11.76 -35.19
C GLU A 197 6.43 -11.56 -34.09
N VAL A 198 6.56 -10.47 -33.32
CA VAL A 198 5.56 -10.09 -32.32
C VAL A 198 4.26 -9.87 -33.08
N ALA A 199 3.31 -10.78 -32.90
CA ALA A 199 2.04 -10.80 -33.66
C ALA A 199 1.07 -9.65 -33.22
N MET A 200 1.51 -8.74 -32.36
CA MET A 200 0.75 -7.56 -32.02
C MET A 200 1.01 -6.47 -33.07
N GLU A 201 -0.04 -5.98 -33.69
CA GLU A 201 0.10 -4.85 -34.63
C GLU A 201 0.74 -3.66 -33.93
N LYS A 202 1.65 -2.99 -34.63
CA LYS A 202 2.44 -1.85 -34.12
C LYS A 202 1.56 -0.76 -33.49
N GLU A 203 0.35 -0.57 -33.99
CA GLU A 203 -0.61 0.43 -33.48
C GLU A 203 -1.25 -0.01 -32.16
N ASP A 204 -1.57 -1.29 -31.97
CA ASP A 204 -2.13 -1.83 -30.74
C ASP A 204 -1.09 -1.78 -29.61
N TRP A 205 0.16 -2.11 -29.91
CA TRP A 205 1.27 -1.97 -28.98
C TRP A 205 1.46 -0.52 -28.53
N LYS A 206 1.45 0.43 -29.44
CA LYS A 206 1.57 1.84 -29.12
C LYS A 206 0.41 2.34 -28.26
N LYS A 207 -0.82 1.91 -28.56
CA LYS A 207 -2.01 2.26 -27.78
C LYS A 207 -1.91 1.70 -26.36
N TYR A 208 -1.51 0.44 -26.22
CA TYR A 208 -1.33 -0.23 -24.95
C TYR A 208 -0.26 0.44 -24.09
N MET A 209 0.90 0.73 -24.64
CA MET A 209 1.99 1.43 -23.95
C MET A 209 1.60 2.84 -23.54
N LYS A 210 0.82 3.54 -24.37
CA LYS A 210 0.30 4.88 -24.05
C LYS A 210 -0.64 4.84 -22.84
N GLU A 211 -1.53 3.85 -22.79
CA GLU A 211 -2.44 3.67 -21.65
C GLU A 211 -1.68 3.29 -20.38
N PHE A 212 -0.70 2.39 -20.46
CA PHE A 212 0.12 2.02 -19.31
C PHE A 212 0.90 3.23 -18.74
N VAL A 213 1.51 4.03 -19.61
CA VAL A 213 2.18 5.28 -19.18
C VAL A 213 1.19 6.25 -18.54
N LYS A 214 -0.05 6.31 -19.05
CA LYS A 214 -1.11 7.13 -18.47
C LYS A 214 -1.46 6.65 -17.04
N GLN A 215 -1.63 5.35 -16.82
CA GLN A 215 -1.86 4.77 -15.49
C GLN A 215 -0.73 5.10 -14.51
N ILE A 216 0.54 5.03 -14.94
CA ILE A 216 1.68 5.46 -14.13
C ILE A 216 1.53 6.93 -13.72
N LEU A 217 1.18 7.81 -14.65
CA LEU A 217 1.07 9.25 -14.41
C LEU A 217 -0.15 9.63 -13.57
N GLU A 218 -1.21 8.83 -13.58
CA GLU A 218 -2.39 8.99 -12.71
C GLU A 218 -2.03 8.82 -11.23
N CYS A 219 -0.99 8.04 -10.92
CA CYS A 219 -0.42 7.95 -9.57
C CYS A 219 0.31 9.24 -9.13
N LYS A 220 0.48 10.23 -10.01
CA LYS A 220 1.23 11.48 -9.77
C LYS A 220 2.62 11.24 -9.17
N PRO A 221 3.46 10.35 -9.74
CA PRO A 221 4.73 10.00 -9.13
C PRO A 221 5.75 11.14 -9.21
N GLU A 222 6.54 11.28 -8.15
CA GLU A 222 7.76 12.10 -8.15
C GLU A 222 8.90 11.42 -8.92
N ALA A 223 8.91 10.09 -8.93
CA ALA A 223 9.86 9.29 -9.68
C ALA A 223 9.30 7.92 -10.03
N VAL A 224 9.83 7.31 -11.09
CA VAL A 224 9.54 5.92 -11.47
C VAL A 224 10.82 5.11 -11.33
N TYR A 225 10.78 4.05 -10.53
CA TYR A 225 11.88 3.11 -10.36
C TYR A 225 11.65 1.86 -11.22
N VAL A 226 12.65 1.47 -11.99
CA VAL A 226 12.59 0.35 -12.90
C VAL A 226 13.49 -0.78 -12.39
N THR A 227 12.90 -1.92 -12.05
CA THR A 227 13.61 -3.14 -11.64
C THR A 227 13.84 -4.08 -12.82
N ALA A 228 12.93 -4.04 -13.78
CA ALA A 228 12.93 -4.92 -14.94
C ALA A 228 14.12 -4.69 -15.88
N ASP A 229 14.39 -5.68 -16.74
CA ASP A 229 15.35 -5.53 -17.81
C ASP A 229 15.07 -4.24 -18.60
N LEU A 230 16.12 -3.46 -18.81
CA LEU A 230 16.02 -2.19 -19.52
C LEU A 230 15.47 -2.36 -20.94
N PHE A 231 15.68 -3.49 -21.57
CA PHE A 231 15.14 -3.81 -22.90
C PHE A 231 13.61 -3.88 -22.88
N ALA A 232 13.04 -4.62 -21.93
CA ALA A 232 11.58 -4.74 -21.77
C ALA A 232 10.96 -3.42 -21.34
N ALA A 233 11.63 -2.66 -20.47
CA ALA A 233 11.17 -1.39 -19.95
C ALA A 233 11.41 -0.20 -20.89
N TYR A 234 12.25 -0.33 -21.92
CA TYR A 234 12.70 0.79 -22.75
C TYR A 234 11.57 1.67 -23.33
N PRO A 235 10.48 1.13 -23.89
CA PRO A 235 9.40 1.95 -24.43
C PRO A 235 8.75 2.84 -23.35
N VAL A 236 8.53 2.29 -22.15
CA VAL A 236 7.97 3.00 -21.01
C VAL A 236 8.93 4.09 -20.53
N VAL A 237 10.19 3.72 -20.31
CA VAL A 237 11.26 4.62 -19.88
C VAL A 237 11.42 5.78 -20.86
N HIS A 238 11.42 5.50 -22.15
CA HIS A 238 11.52 6.53 -23.19
C HIS A 238 10.31 7.49 -23.16
N ALA A 239 9.09 6.96 -23.04
CA ALA A 239 7.88 7.77 -22.96
C ALA A 239 7.84 8.64 -21.70
N LEU A 240 8.26 8.10 -20.54
CA LEU A 240 8.34 8.83 -19.27
C LEU A 240 9.39 9.95 -19.34
N ARG A 241 10.57 9.67 -19.90
CA ARG A 241 11.62 10.67 -20.07
C ARG A 241 11.21 11.84 -20.98
N LYS A 242 10.45 11.56 -22.06
CA LYS A 242 9.86 12.62 -22.90
C LYS A 242 8.89 13.53 -22.14
N LYS A 243 8.33 13.04 -21.04
CA LYS A 243 7.45 13.81 -20.14
C LYS A 243 8.21 14.41 -18.95
N HIS A 244 9.56 14.41 -19.00
CA HIS A 244 10.46 14.88 -17.94
C HIS A 244 10.28 14.16 -16.59
N MET A 245 9.69 12.95 -16.61
CA MET A 245 9.54 12.13 -15.42
C MET A 245 10.91 11.59 -14.98
N PRO A 246 11.30 11.77 -13.71
CA PRO A 246 12.50 11.17 -13.17
C PRO A 246 12.43 9.66 -13.19
N VAL A 247 13.36 9.00 -13.85
CA VAL A 247 13.47 7.54 -13.87
C VAL A 247 14.69 7.12 -13.06
N LEU A 248 14.48 6.23 -12.11
CA LEU A 248 15.47 5.64 -11.23
C LEU A 248 15.75 4.21 -11.64
N MET A 249 17.00 3.77 -11.52
CA MET A 249 17.41 2.40 -11.83
C MET A 249 18.46 1.90 -10.84
N ARG A 250 18.58 0.58 -10.73
CA ARG A 250 19.66 -0.07 -10.00
C ARG A 250 20.93 -0.08 -10.86
N ALA A 251 22.03 0.39 -10.34
CA ALA A 251 23.34 0.29 -10.97
C ALA A 251 24.36 -0.32 -10.02
N LYS A 252 25.24 -1.19 -10.55
CA LYS A 252 26.39 -1.72 -9.81
C LYS A 252 27.62 -0.90 -10.16
N LYS A 253 28.26 -0.32 -9.16
CA LYS A 253 29.56 0.37 -9.30
C LYS A 253 30.50 -0.11 -8.20
N GLU A 254 31.68 -0.61 -8.56
CA GLU A 254 32.69 -1.09 -7.61
C GLU A 254 32.17 -2.13 -6.61
N GLY A 255 31.35 -3.08 -7.11
CA GLY A 255 30.74 -4.14 -6.30
C GLY A 255 29.58 -3.70 -5.38
N LYS A 256 29.27 -2.40 -5.33
CA LYS A 256 28.15 -1.84 -4.55
C LYS A 256 26.96 -1.54 -5.45
N THR A 257 25.78 -1.97 -5.01
CA THR A 257 24.53 -1.60 -5.64
C THR A 257 24.10 -0.20 -5.20
N ARG A 258 23.73 0.65 -6.16
CA ARG A 258 23.24 2.02 -5.92
C ARG A 258 22.03 2.29 -6.81
N ILE A 259 21.16 3.17 -6.36
CA ILE A 259 20.10 3.73 -7.21
C ILE A 259 20.68 4.95 -7.93
N VAL A 260 20.52 4.99 -9.23
CA VAL A 260 20.92 6.08 -10.08
C VAL A 260 19.73 6.67 -10.79
N ARG A 261 19.72 7.98 -10.97
CA ARG A 261 18.74 8.70 -11.76
C ARG A 261 19.22 8.74 -13.21
N LEU A 262 18.38 8.32 -14.13
CA LEU A 262 18.68 8.48 -15.57
C LEU A 262 18.65 9.96 -15.95
N PRO A 263 19.54 10.42 -16.85
CA PRO A 263 19.49 11.79 -17.36
C PRO A 263 18.13 12.10 -17.96
N SER A 264 17.66 13.33 -17.80
CA SER A 264 16.45 13.80 -18.47
C SER A 264 16.59 13.61 -19.99
N GLY A 265 15.51 13.22 -20.68
CA GLY A 265 15.52 13.17 -22.12
C GLY A 265 15.74 14.59 -22.69
N SER A 266 16.69 14.75 -23.57
CA SER A 266 16.81 15.91 -24.44
C SER A 266 15.75 15.86 -25.53
#